data_f535832ae28e79ee39254e1fa4419a9a
#
_entry.id   f535832ae28e79ee39254e1fa4419a9a
#
_cell.length_a   1.000
_cell.length_b   1.000
_cell.length_c   1.000
_cell.angle_alpha   90.00
_cell.angle_beta   90.00
_cell.angle_gamma   90.00
#
_symmetry.space_group_name_H-M   'P 1'
#
loop_
_entity.id
_entity.type
_entity.pdbx_description
1 polymer ?
#
loop_
_entity_poly.entity_id
_entity_poly.type
_entity_poly.pdbx_seq_one_letter_code
_entity_poly.pdbx_strand_id
1 'polypeptide(L)'
;PKAMTKKILLIDAMGLIFRAYYAMIKSPRFTTKGLNTSAMLGFTNSLYEVLKNEKPTHVAVAFDTGAPTFRHVEYEHYKENREATPDDIVQSIPYIKRILDAFQICMVGIDGYEADDLVGSLAKHAEIEGFEVLMLTSDKDYGQLVSDHIRMYKPGKFGQPAEILGVAD
;
A
#
# COMPACT_ATOMS: atom_id res chain seq x y z
N PRO A 1 0.44 9.75 32.88
CA PRO A 1 0.97 9.40 31.57
C PRO A 1 -0.15 9.51 30.55
N LYS A 2 0.05 10.40 29.56
CA LYS A 2 -0.90 10.50 28.44
C LYS A 2 -0.91 9.13 27.74
N ALA A 3 -2.06 8.48 27.65
CA ALA A 3 -2.17 7.25 26.91
C ALA A 3 -1.67 7.50 25.48
N MET A 4 -0.72 6.70 25.02
CA MET A 4 -0.21 6.81 23.65
C MET A 4 -1.38 6.53 22.70
N THR A 5 -1.71 7.48 21.84
CA THR A 5 -2.72 7.28 20.81
C THR A 5 -2.29 6.12 19.91
N LYS A 6 -3.08 5.08 19.83
CA LYS A 6 -2.81 3.95 18.92
C LYS A 6 -2.99 4.45 17.49
N LYS A 7 -1.98 4.29 16.67
CA LYS A 7 -2.02 4.66 15.25
C LYS A 7 -1.64 3.44 14.41
N ILE A 8 -2.46 3.08 13.45
CA ILE A 8 -2.16 2.01 12.49
C ILE A 8 -1.98 2.59 11.09
N LEU A 9 -0.92 2.12 10.41
CA LEU A 9 -0.66 2.38 9.01
C LEU A 9 -1.04 1.12 8.21
N LEU A 10 -1.95 1.27 7.27
CA LEU A 10 -2.38 0.23 6.34
C LEU A 10 -1.88 0.58 4.94
N ILE A 11 -1.22 -0.35 4.28
CA ILE A 11 -0.62 -0.14 2.96
C ILE A 11 -1.21 -1.13 1.96
N ASP A 12 -1.73 -0.61 0.84
CA ASP A 12 -1.97 -1.40 -0.36
C ASP A 12 -0.62 -1.59 -1.07
N ALA A 13 -0.09 -2.81 -1.03
CA ALA A 13 1.23 -3.12 -1.54
C ALA A 13 1.34 -2.83 -3.04
N MET A 14 0.41 -3.35 -3.85
CA MET A 14 0.49 -3.22 -5.29
C MET A 14 0.32 -1.77 -5.74
N GLY A 15 -0.59 -1.03 -5.14
CA GLY A 15 -0.75 0.40 -5.41
C GLY A 15 0.55 1.18 -5.19
N LEU A 16 1.26 0.92 -4.09
CA LEU A 16 2.53 1.57 -3.80
C LEU A 16 3.67 1.09 -4.73
N ILE A 17 3.70 -0.21 -5.06
CA ILE A 17 4.71 -0.80 -5.96
C ILE A 17 4.58 -0.22 -7.37
N PHE A 18 3.37 -0.19 -7.93
CA PHE A 18 3.10 0.40 -9.24
C PHE A 18 3.50 1.87 -9.28
N ARG A 19 3.09 2.63 -8.27
CA ARG A 19 3.47 4.03 -8.14
C ARG A 19 4.99 4.22 -8.14
N ALA A 20 5.72 3.43 -7.36
CA ALA A 20 7.17 3.48 -7.24
C ALA A 20 7.85 3.15 -8.59
N TYR A 21 7.37 2.13 -9.27
CA TYR A 21 7.88 1.72 -10.58
C TYR A 21 7.71 2.83 -11.63
N TYR A 22 6.49 3.34 -11.80
CA TYR A 22 6.21 4.36 -12.80
C TYR A 22 6.82 5.73 -12.48
N ALA A 23 7.06 6.05 -11.23
CA ALA A 23 7.79 7.26 -10.86
C ALA A 23 9.22 7.29 -11.40
N MET A 24 9.84 6.13 -11.61
CA MET A 24 11.20 5.97 -12.12
C MET A 24 11.26 5.44 -13.55
N ILE A 25 10.14 5.34 -14.26
CA ILE A 25 10.08 4.73 -15.60
C ILE A 25 11.03 5.41 -16.63
N LYS A 26 11.25 6.71 -16.48
CA LYS A 26 12.13 7.49 -17.37
C LYS A 26 13.62 7.43 -16.99
N SER A 27 13.93 6.98 -15.77
CA SER A 27 15.30 6.85 -15.27
C SER A 27 15.39 5.65 -14.32
N PRO A 28 15.21 4.44 -14.85
CA PRO A 28 15.16 3.24 -14.05
C PRO A 28 16.51 2.92 -13.40
N ARG A 29 16.48 2.23 -12.27
CA ARG A 29 17.66 1.78 -11.54
C ARG A 29 17.86 0.29 -11.73
N PHE A 30 19.06 -0.08 -12.16
CA PHE A 30 19.42 -1.48 -12.38
C PHE A 30 20.62 -1.89 -11.53
N THR A 31 20.66 -3.15 -11.14
CA THR A 31 21.87 -3.76 -10.64
C THR A 31 22.84 -4.00 -11.80
N THR A 32 24.10 -4.30 -11.49
CA THR A 32 25.11 -4.72 -12.49
C THR A 32 24.72 -6.01 -13.23
N LYS A 33 23.78 -6.78 -12.69
CA LYS A 33 23.24 -8.04 -13.29
C LYS A 33 21.93 -7.81 -14.05
N GLY A 34 21.50 -6.57 -14.25
CA GLY A 34 20.34 -6.22 -15.05
C GLY A 34 19.00 -6.29 -14.34
N LEU A 35 18.95 -6.51 -13.02
CA LEU A 35 17.69 -6.47 -12.27
C LEU A 35 17.24 -5.02 -12.08
N ASN A 36 16.01 -4.70 -12.49
CA ASN A 36 15.40 -3.40 -12.24
C ASN A 36 15.00 -3.28 -10.77
N THR A 37 15.62 -2.35 -10.05
CA THR A 37 15.39 -2.11 -8.62
C THR A 37 14.52 -0.89 -8.34
N SER A 38 13.97 -0.25 -9.37
CA SER A 38 13.23 1.01 -9.24
C SER A 38 12.02 0.89 -8.31
N ALA A 39 11.21 -0.16 -8.48
CA ALA A 39 10.05 -0.41 -7.65
C ALA A 39 10.44 -0.66 -6.18
N MET A 40 11.49 -1.46 -5.95
CA MET A 40 12.00 -1.76 -4.60
C MET A 40 12.49 -0.48 -3.90
N LEU A 41 13.28 0.33 -4.61
CA LEU A 41 13.83 1.58 -4.07
C LEU A 41 12.72 2.58 -3.74
N GLY A 42 11.79 2.80 -4.67
CA GLY A 42 10.70 3.74 -4.45
C GLY A 42 9.73 3.29 -3.36
N PHE A 43 9.40 2.00 -3.31
CA PHE A 43 8.59 1.40 -2.24
C PHE A 43 9.25 1.60 -0.87
N THR A 44 10.54 1.23 -0.76
CA THR A 44 11.28 1.32 0.50
C THR A 44 11.42 2.75 0.98
N ASN A 45 11.69 3.69 0.07
CA ASN A 45 11.79 5.11 0.41
C ASN A 45 10.45 5.66 0.92
N SER A 46 9.34 5.33 0.25
CA SER A 46 8.00 5.76 0.69
C SER A 46 7.63 5.16 2.03
N LEU A 47 7.93 3.87 2.25
CA LEU A 47 7.73 3.20 3.52
C LEU A 47 8.54 3.89 4.63
N TYR A 48 9.83 4.09 4.41
CA TYR A 48 10.70 4.74 5.40
C TYR A 48 10.22 6.15 5.75
N GLU A 49 9.82 6.92 4.75
CA GLU A 49 9.33 8.29 4.94
C GLU A 49 8.07 8.32 5.81
N VAL A 50 7.07 7.49 5.50
CA VAL A 50 5.84 7.46 6.30
C VAL A 50 6.08 6.96 7.72
N LEU A 51 6.93 5.95 7.91
CA LEU A 51 7.29 5.45 9.24
C LEU A 51 7.97 6.53 10.08
N LYS A 52 8.88 7.29 9.47
CA LYS A 52 9.60 8.38 10.13
C LYS A 52 8.70 9.55 10.50
N ASN A 53 7.81 9.95 9.60
CA ASN A 53 6.98 11.14 9.76
C ASN A 53 5.77 10.87 10.64
N GLU A 54 5.08 9.75 10.44
CA GLU A 54 3.82 9.43 11.10
C GLU A 54 3.97 8.60 12.38
N LYS A 55 5.10 7.91 12.54
CA LYS A 55 5.44 7.10 13.71
C LYS A 55 4.28 6.20 14.16
N PRO A 56 3.73 5.36 13.26
CA PRO A 56 2.63 4.48 13.61
C PRO A 56 3.06 3.48 14.69
N THR A 57 2.12 3.09 15.55
CA THR A 57 2.33 2.03 16.54
C THR A 57 2.15 0.64 15.94
N HIS A 58 1.39 0.55 14.85
CA HIS A 58 1.09 -0.70 14.13
C HIS A 58 1.18 -0.45 12.63
N VAL A 59 1.63 -1.46 11.89
CA VAL A 59 1.74 -1.42 10.43
C VAL A 59 1.31 -2.75 9.85
N ALA A 60 0.49 -2.72 8.81
CA ALA A 60 0.17 -3.89 8.00
C ALA A 60 0.19 -3.55 6.51
N VAL A 61 0.69 -4.47 5.71
CA VAL A 61 0.77 -4.37 4.26
C VAL A 61 -0.08 -5.45 3.63
N ALA A 62 -1.08 -5.06 2.85
CA ALA A 62 -1.99 -5.97 2.17
C ALA A 62 -1.48 -6.28 0.76
N PHE A 63 -1.45 -7.57 0.42
CA PHE A 63 -1.11 -8.09 -0.90
C PHE A 63 -2.29 -8.82 -1.51
N ASP A 64 -2.48 -8.68 -2.81
CA ASP A 64 -3.30 -9.60 -3.59
C ASP A 64 -2.60 -10.96 -3.67
N THR A 65 -3.34 -12.05 -3.50
CA THR A 65 -2.78 -13.40 -3.56
C THR A 65 -2.67 -13.95 -4.98
N GLY A 66 -3.32 -13.29 -5.95
CA GLY A 66 -3.44 -13.75 -7.32
C GLY A 66 -4.52 -14.82 -7.54
N ALA A 67 -5.18 -15.28 -6.47
CA ALA A 67 -6.34 -16.16 -6.58
C ALA A 67 -7.56 -15.38 -7.10
N PRO A 68 -8.49 -16.05 -7.84
CA PRO A 68 -9.75 -15.43 -8.22
C PRO A 68 -10.50 -14.92 -6.99
N THR A 69 -11.04 -13.71 -7.10
CA THR A 69 -11.85 -13.13 -6.03
C THR A 69 -13.34 -13.40 -6.27
N PHE A 70 -14.17 -13.14 -5.25
CA PHE A 70 -15.63 -13.26 -5.40
C PHE A 70 -16.18 -12.41 -6.55
N ARG A 71 -15.52 -11.28 -6.87
CA ARG A 71 -15.89 -10.43 -8.02
C ARG A 71 -15.69 -11.11 -9.36
N HIS A 72 -14.67 -11.96 -9.49
CA HIS A 72 -14.46 -12.77 -10.71
C HIS A 72 -15.52 -13.87 -10.86
N VAL A 73 -16.06 -14.37 -9.76
CA VAL A 73 -17.13 -15.36 -9.74
C VAL A 73 -18.48 -14.72 -10.11
N GLU A 74 -18.74 -13.53 -9.60
CA GLU A 74 -20.02 -12.83 -9.81
C GLU A 74 -20.07 -12.07 -11.14
N TYR A 75 -18.91 -11.60 -11.65
CA TYR A 75 -18.79 -10.77 -12.85
C TYR A 75 -17.72 -11.34 -13.77
N GLU A 76 -18.13 -12.08 -14.80
CA GLU A 76 -17.25 -12.79 -15.76
C GLU A 76 -16.20 -11.89 -16.42
N HIS A 77 -16.52 -10.62 -16.65
CA HIS A 77 -15.64 -9.61 -17.28
C HIS A 77 -14.90 -8.71 -16.28
N TYR A 78 -14.88 -9.06 -15.00
CA TYR A 78 -14.22 -8.25 -14.00
C TYR A 78 -12.71 -8.15 -14.27
N LYS A 79 -12.22 -6.93 -14.48
CA LYS A 79 -10.80 -6.64 -14.78
C LYS A 79 -10.23 -7.29 -16.06
N GLU A 80 -11.08 -7.81 -16.96
CA GLU A 80 -10.66 -8.46 -18.22
C GLU A 80 -9.78 -7.53 -19.10
N ASN A 81 -10.00 -6.22 -19.05
CA ASN A 81 -9.26 -5.23 -19.83
C ASN A 81 -8.01 -4.67 -19.13
N ARG A 82 -7.59 -5.25 -18.00
CA ARG A 82 -6.33 -4.83 -17.36
C ARG A 82 -5.13 -5.36 -18.14
N GLU A 83 -4.18 -4.46 -18.42
CA GLU A 83 -2.88 -4.84 -18.94
C GLU A 83 -2.16 -5.77 -17.95
N ALA A 84 -1.36 -6.70 -18.50
CA ALA A 84 -0.53 -7.57 -17.68
C ALA A 84 0.43 -6.76 -16.82
N THR A 85 0.65 -7.23 -15.59
CA THR A 85 1.65 -6.59 -14.71
C THR A 85 3.03 -6.67 -15.36
N PRO A 86 3.78 -5.56 -15.47
CA PRO A 86 5.12 -5.57 -16.01
C PRO A 86 6.03 -6.59 -15.30
N ASP A 87 6.86 -7.32 -16.06
CA ASP A 87 7.76 -8.33 -15.52
C ASP A 87 8.70 -7.80 -14.44
N ASP A 88 9.18 -6.58 -14.60
CA ASP A 88 10.01 -5.90 -13.59
C ASP A 88 9.30 -5.74 -12.25
N ILE A 89 7.99 -5.48 -12.27
CA ILE A 89 7.17 -5.42 -11.05
C ILE A 89 7.04 -6.82 -10.45
N VAL A 90 6.71 -7.82 -11.27
CA VAL A 90 6.57 -9.21 -10.81
C VAL A 90 7.86 -9.68 -10.13
N GLN A 91 9.02 -9.40 -10.75
CA GLN A 91 10.33 -9.74 -10.19
C GLN A 91 10.64 -8.99 -8.89
N SER A 92 10.08 -7.79 -8.70
CA SER A 92 10.31 -6.97 -7.51
C SER A 92 9.56 -7.47 -6.27
N ILE A 93 8.41 -8.12 -6.44
CA ILE A 93 7.52 -8.53 -5.34
C ILE A 93 8.24 -9.39 -4.28
N PRO A 94 8.97 -10.46 -4.64
CA PRO A 94 9.67 -11.28 -3.64
C PRO A 94 10.70 -10.48 -2.83
N TYR A 95 11.41 -9.54 -3.47
CA TYR A 95 12.37 -8.69 -2.79
C TYR A 95 11.69 -7.70 -1.84
N ILE A 96 10.57 -7.12 -2.25
CA ILE A 96 9.79 -6.21 -1.40
C ILE A 96 9.26 -6.96 -0.18
N LYS A 97 8.77 -8.19 -0.32
CA LYS A 97 8.36 -9.03 0.80
C LYS A 97 9.52 -9.30 1.76
N ARG A 98 10.72 -9.58 1.24
CA ARG A 98 11.93 -9.74 2.09
C ARG A 98 12.31 -8.44 2.82
N ILE A 99 12.13 -7.29 2.19
CA ILE A 99 12.34 -5.98 2.84
C ILE A 99 11.35 -5.80 3.99
N LEU A 100 10.07 -6.11 3.78
CA LEU A 100 9.04 -6.04 4.81
C LEU A 100 9.33 -6.99 5.97
N ASP A 101 9.76 -8.21 5.70
CA ASP A 101 10.21 -9.17 6.72
C ASP A 101 11.39 -8.62 7.53
N ALA A 102 12.36 -7.99 6.86
CA ALA A 102 13.51 -7.38 7.54
C ALA A 102 13.11 -6.20 8.45
N PHE A 103 12.06 -5.47 8.09
CA PHE A 103 11.45 -4.43 8.93
C PHE A 103 10.51 -5.00 9.99
N GLN A 104 10.26 -6.31 10.01
CA GLN A 104 9.30 -6.98 10.89
C GLN A 104 7.87 -6.43 10.74
N ILE A 105 7.49 -6.08 9.52
CA ILE A 105 6.16 -5.56 9.18
C ILE A 105 5.24 -6.71 8.79
N CYS A 106 4.06 -6.73 9.38
CA CYS A 106 3.02 -7.71 9.08
C CYS A 106 2.55 -7.59 7.64
N MET A 107 2.55 -8.71 6.91
CA MET A 107 1.96 -8.82 5.58
C MET A 107 0.68 -9.65 5.68
N VAL A 108 -0.38 -9.19 5.00
CA VAL A 108 -1.67 -9.87 4.96
C VAL A 108 -2.09 -10.12 3.52
N GLY A 109 -2.69 -11.27 3.27
CA GLY A 109 -3.27 -11.65 2.00
C GLY A 109 -4.24 -12.80 2.24
N ILE A 110 -5.44 -12.74 1.66
CA ILE A 110 -6.48 -13.77 1.84
C ILE A 110 -7.04 -14.12 0.46
N ASP A 111 -7.02 -15.41 0.12
CA ASP A 111 -7.59 -15.88 -1.13
C ASP A 111 -9.07 -15.53 -1.21
N GLY A 112 -9.51 -15.10 -2.39
CA GLY A 112 -10.89 -14.68 -2.62
C GLY A 112 -11.15 -13.20 -2.36
N TYR A 113 -10.20 -12.46 -1.78
CA TYR A 113 -10.31 -11.03 -1.50
C TYR A 113 -9.16 -10.25 -2.16
N GLU A 114 -9.42 -9.00 -2.48
CA GLU A 114 -8.39 -8.08 -2.97
C GLU A 114 -7.73 -7.32 -1.81
N ALA A 115 -6.55 -6.76 -2.05
CA ALA A 115 -5.85 -5.97 -1.04
C ALA A 115 -6.70 -4.79 -0.53
N ASP A 116 -7.50 -4.16 -1.40
CA ASP A 116 -8.39 -3.08 -1.02
C ASP A 116 -9.51 -3.51 -0.06
N ASP A 117 -10.06 -4.73 -0.22
CA ASP A 117 -11.02 -5.31 0.73
C ASP A 117 -10.40 -5.50 2.12
N LEU A 118 -9.14 -5.97 2.14
CA LEU A 118 -8.42 -6.20 3.40
C LEU A 118 -8.09 -4.89 4.10
N VAL A 119 -7.58 -3.90 3.36
CA VAL A 119 -7.29 -2.57 3.90
C VAL A 119 -8.58 -1.93 4.44
N GLY A 120 -9.68 -1.99 3.68
CA GLY A 120 -10.96 -1.43 4.09
C GLY A 120 -11.51 -2.08 5.35
N SER A 121 -11.48 -3.40 5.41
CA SER A 121 -11.96 -4.17 6.58
C SER A 121 -11.10 -3.88 7.82
N LEU A 122 -9.77 -3.88 7.67
CA LEU A 122 -8.85 -3.56 8.75
C LEU A 122 -9.01 -2.11 9.23
N ALA A 123 -9.20 -1.16 8.32
CA ALA A 123 -9.40 0.25 8.66
C ALA A 123 -10.65 0.44 9.52
N LYS A 124 -11.78 -0.15 9.11
CA LYS A 124 -13.04 -0.06 9.87
C LYS A 124 -12.96 -0.78 11.21
N HIS A 125 -12.31 -1.95 11.27
CA HIS A 125 -12.12 -2.66 12.52
C HIS A 125 -11.21 -1.88 13.49
N ALA A 126 -10.10 -1.35 13.00
CA ALA A 126 -9.19 -0.55 13.79
C ALA A 126 -9.84 0.74 14.33
N GLU A 127 -10.70 1.40 13.53
CA GLU A 127 -11.48 2.55 13.98
C GLU A 127 -12.37 2.20 15.18
N ILE A 128 -13.08 1.05 15.12
CA ILE A 128 -13.93 0.56 16.23
C ILE A 128 -13.09 0.29 17.48
N GLU A 129 -11.86 -0.22 17.31
CA GLU A 129 -10.91 -0.48 18.40
C GLU A 129 -10.18 0.78 18.92
N GLY A 130 -10.57 1.96 18.42
CA GLY A 130 -10.06 3.26 18.87
C GLY A 130 -8.68 3.63 18.32
N PHE A 131 -8.31 3.13 17.16
CA PHE A 131 -7.10 3.54 16.45
C PHE A 131 -7.35 4.79 15.59
N GLU A 132 -6.32 5.62 15.49
CA GLU A 132 -6.15 6.52 14.35
C GLU A 132 -5.60 5.70 13.18
N VAL A 133 -6.25 5.76 12.04
CA VAL A 133 -5.92 4.95 10.86
C VAL A 133 -5.38 5.82 9.75
N LEU A 134 -4.24 5.42 9.19
CA LEU A 134 -3.70 5.98 7.95
C LEU A 134 -3.69 4.87 6.88
N MET A 135 -4.33 5.15 5.74
CA MET A 135 -4.27 4.31 4.56
C MET A 135 -3.28 4.91 3.56
N LEU A 136 -2.14 4.25 3.35
CA LEU A 136 -1.15 4.67 2.36
C LEU A 136 -1.58 4.13 1.01
N THR A 137 -2.21 4.99 0.23
CA THR A 137 -2.69 4.68 -1.10
C THR A 137 -2.82 5.96 -1.93
N SER A 138 -2.74 5.85 -3.24
CA SER A 138 -3.08 6.91 -4.19
C SER A 138 -4.40 6.65 -4.90
N ASP A 139 -5.05 5.54 -4.61
CA ASP A 139 -6.34 5.19 -5.18
C ASP A 139 -7.45 6.01 -4.52
N LYS A 140 -8.23 6.71 -5.35
CA LYS A 140 -9.31 7.57 -4.90
C LYS A 140 -10.48 6.79 -4.28
N ASP A 141 -10.64 5.53 -4.65
CA ASP A 141 -11.75 4.70 -4.19
C ASP A 141 -11.67 4.45 -2.68
N TYR A 142 -10.48 4.52 -2.09
CA TYR A 142 -10.31 4.51 -0.63
C TYR A 142 -10.91 5.75 0.07
N GLY A 143 -11.19 6.82 -0.67
CA GLY A 143 -11.84 8.03 -0.14
C GLY A 143 -13.20 7.75 0.52
N GLN A 144 -13.92 6.73 0.07
CA GLN A 144 -15.19 6.30 0.68
C GLN A 144 -15.06 5.78 2.12
N LEU A 145 -13.85 5.41 2.54
CA LEU A 145 -13.57 4.88 3.88
C LEU A 145 -13.17 5.97 4.87
N VAL A 146 -12.87 7.17 4.38
CA VAL A 146 -12.41 8.30 5.20
C VAL A 146 -13.46 8.69 6.22
N SER A 147 -13.01 8.92 7.45
CA SER A 147 -13.83 9.34 8.60
C SER A 147 -13.02 10.27 9.50
N ASP A 148 -13.55 10.64 10.64
CA ASP A 148 -12.82 11.45 11.63
C ASP A 148 -11.54 10.77 12.13
N HIS A 149 -11.49 9.43 12.08
CA HIS A 149 -10.36 8.62 12.55
C HIS A 149 -9.64 7.84 11.44
N ILE A 150 -10.17 7.83 10.21
CA ILE A 150 -9.55 7.18 9.05
C ILE A 150 -9.18 8.23 8.02
N ARG A 151 -7.90 8.33 7.69
CA ARG A 151 -7.37 9.29 6.72
C ARG A 151 -6.54 8.58 5.66
N MET A 152 -6.48 9.18 4.47
CA MET A 152 -5.59 8.73 3.40
C MET A 152 -4.25 9.46 3.49
N TYR A 153 -3.17 8.71 3.35
CA TYR A 153 -1.82 9.22 3.17
C TYR A 153 -1.40 9.02 1.72
N LYS A 154 -1.26 10.11 0.99
CA LYS A 154 -0.73 10.10 -0.38
C LYS A 154 0.75 10.47 -0.33
N PRO A 155 1.66 9.55 -0.69
CA PRO A 155 3.07 9.89 -0.79
C PRO A 155 3.28 11.06 -1.75
N GLY A 156 4.17 11.99 -1.40
CA GLY A 156 4.51 13.12 -2.25
C GLY A 156 5.11 12.66 -3.58
N LYS A 157 4.97 13.49 -4.63
CA LYS A 157 5.78 13.34 -5.84
C LYS A 157 7.21 13.81 -5.52
N PHE A 158 8.16 13.45 -6.38
CA PHE A 158 9.58 13.79 -6.19
C PHE A 158 9.77 15.25 -5.73
N GLY A 159 10.27 15.44 -4.49
CA GLY A 159 10.50 16.76 -3.91
C GLY A 159 9.27 17.48 -3.36
N GLN A 160 8.09 16.85 -3.38
CA GLN A 160 6.86 17.39 -2.78
C GLN A 160 6.55 16.65 -1.48
N PRO A 161 5.99 17.33 -0.48
CA PRO A 161 5.54 16.68 0.74
C PRO A 161 4.38 15.71 0.46
N ALA A 162 4.22 14.74 1.35
CA ALA A 162 3.03 13.89 1.35
C ALA A 162 1.78 14.69 1.73
N GLU A 163 0.62 14.25 1.25
CA GLU A 163 -0.68 14.81 1.59
C GLU A 163 -1.44 13.85 2.50
N ILE A 164 -2.06 14.37 3.54
CA ILE A 164 -2.99 13.61 4.38
C ILE A 164 -4.38 14.17 4.12
N LEU A 165 -5.27 13.31 3.62
CA LEU A 165 -6.64 13.67 3.28
C LEU A 165 -7.62 13.13 4.33
N GLY A 166 -8.50 13.99 4.80
CA GLY A 166 -9.57 13.72 5.75
C GLY A 166 -10.95 14.00 5.15
N VAL A 167 -11.97 14.06 6.01
CA VAL A 167 -13.39 14.23 5.61
C VAL A 167 -13.66 15.56 4.87
N ALA A 168 -12.85 16.58 5.10
CA ALA A 168 -13.04 17.90 4.51
C ALA A 168 -12.37 18.09 3.13
N ASP A 169 -11.63 17.07 2.65
CA ASP A 169 -10.86 17.10 1.41
C ASP A 169 -11.58 16.36 0.27
#